data_e9622087ac176bce0f362e3d1aeaeaa4
#
_entry.id   e9622087ac176bce0f362e3d1aeaeaa4
#
_cell.length_a   1.000
_cell.length_b   1.000
_cell.length_c   1.000
_cell.angle_alpha   90.00
_cell.angle_beta   90.00
_cell.angle_gamma   90.00
#
_symmetry.space_group_name_H-M   'P 1'
#
loop_
_entity.id
_entity.type
_entity.pdbx_description
1 polymer ?
#
loop_
_entity_poly.entity_id
_entity_poly.type
_entity_poly.pdbx_seq_one_letter_code
_entity_poly.pdbx_strand_id
1 'polypeptide(L)'
;MAKADRLARLDDLRLEQETEYRTALIEALRRTAAGKSGLFDHRPDRRTRAAIAPVIDHLEELADAIDAARDQLGLPPFALRQEFLKSRGPVGPQAMGEPRQAQAWLDRLAAEDGAAG
;
A
#
# COMPACT_ATOMS: atom_id res chain seq x y z
N MET A 1 -1.97 33.39 -8.45
CA MET A 1 -3.33 32.83 -8.46
C MET A 1 -3.42 31.49 -9.19
N ALA A 2 -3.07 31.41 -10.49
CA ALA A 2 -3.10 30.15 -11.23
C ALA A 2 -2.19 29.07 -10.60
N LYS A 3 -1.05 29.46 -10.05
CA LYS A 3 -0.13 28.53 -9.38
C LYS A 3 -0.75 27.96 -8.12
N ALA A 4 -1.39 28.79 -7.29
CA ALA A 4 -2.05 28.35 -6.07
C ALA A 4 -3.22 27.40 -6.37
N ASP A 5 -3.99 27.68 -7.43
CA ASP A 5 -5.09 26.82 -7.88
C ASP A 5 -4.58 25.46 -8.37
N ARG A 6 -3.47 25.45 -9.09
CA ARG A 6 -2.85 24.21 -9.57
C ARG A 6 -2.33 23.36 -8.42
N LEU A 7 -1.70 23.99 -7.43
CA LEU A 7 -1.22 23.27 -6.25
C LEU A 7 -2.36 22.70 -5.43
N ALA A 8 -3.46 23.46 -5.27
CA ALA A 8 -4.64 22.98 -4.57
C ALA A 8 -5.26 21.77 -5.27
N ARG A 9 -5.36 21.80 -6.61
CA ARG A 9 -5.88 20.67 -7.38
C ARG A 9 -4.96 19.46 -7.32
N LEU A 10 -3.65 19.69 -7.32
CA LEU A 10 -2.66 18.62 -7.18
C LEU A 10 -2.77 17.97 -5.82
N ASP A 11 -2.97 18.76 -4.76
CA ASP A 11 -3.15 18.24 -3.40
C ASP A 11 -4.44 17.42 -3.27
N ASP A 12 -5.53 17.89 -3.87
CA ASP A 12 -6.79 17.12 -3.89
C ASP A 12 -6.62 15.79 -4.61
N LEU A 13 -5.93 15.78 -5.75
CA LEU A 13 -5.64 14.57 -6.51
C LEU A 13 -4.78 13.61 -5.69
N ARG A 14 -3.76 14.14 -5.01
CA ARG A 14 -2.90 13.36 -4.13
C ARG A 14 -3.71 12.65 -3.04
N LEU A 15 -4.62 13.37 -2.39
CA LEU A 15 -5.47 12.81 -1.35
C LEU A 15 -6.37 11.69 -1.89
N GLU A 16 -6.94 11.89 -3.08
CA GLU A 16 -7.74 10.85 -3.74
C GLU A 16 -6.90 9.60 -4.03
N GLN A 17 -5.68 9.80 -4.54
CA GLN A 17 -4.79 8.69 -4.85
C GLN A 17 -4.33 7.95 -3.61
N GLU A 18 -4.05 8.65 -2.52
CA GLU A 18 -3.68 8.01 -1.24
C GLU A 18 -4.85 7.19 -0.69
N THR A 19 -6.07 7.69 -0.81
CA THR A 19 -7.27 6.94 -0.42
C THR A 19 -7.44 5.70 -1.29
N GLU A 20 -7.24 5.83 -2.59
CA GLU A 20 -7.33 4.70 -3.51
C GLU A 20 -6.26 3.64 -3.22
N TYR A 21 -5.03 4.06 -2.95
CA TYR A 21 -3.95 3.16 -2.55
C TYR A 21 -4.33 2.37 -1.30
N ARG A 22 -4.79 3.06 -0.27
CA ARG A 22 -5.21 2.44 0.98
C ARG A 22 -6.34 1.44 0.78
N THR A 23 -7.34 1.80 -0.02
CA THR A 23 -8.47 0.91 -0.32
C THR A 23 -8.01 -0.34 -1.06
N ALA A 24 -7.17 -0.17 -2.06
CA ALA A 24 -6.62 -1.31 -2.82
C ALA A 24 -5.74 -2.21 -1.95
N LEU A 25 -4.93 -1.60 -1.08
CA LEU A 25 -4.10 -2.36 -0.14
C LEU A 25 -4.95 -3.16 0.85
N ILE A 26 -5.97 -2.55 1.43
CA ILE A 26 -6.88 -3.23 2.36
C ILE A 26 -7.56 -4.42 1.68
N GLU A 27 -8.03 -4.26 0.46
CA GLU A 27 -8.65 -5.35 -0.29
C GLU A 27 -7.67 -6.50 -0.51
N ALA A 28 -6.44 -6.19 -0.92
CA ALA A 28 -5.40 -7.19 -1.11
C ALA A 28 -5.06 -7.90 0.20
N LEU A 29 -4.98 -7.15 1.30
CA LEU A 29 -4.72 -7.71 2.63
C LEU A 29 -5.84 -8.65 3.07
N ARG A 30 -7.10 -8.31 2.80
CA ARG A 30 -8.24 -9.17 3.13
C ARG A 30 -8.17 -10.50 2.39
N ARG A 31 -7.82 -10.47 1.12
CA ARG A 31 -7.64 -11.70 0.33
C ARG A 31 -6.52 -12.56 0.88
N THR A 32 -5.41 -11.93 1.25
CA THR A 32 -4.25 -12.63 1.81
C THR A 32 -4.59 -13.23 3.17
N ALA A 33 -5.30 -12.49 4.02
CA ALA A 33 -5.75 -12.99 5.32
C ALA A 33 -6.72 -14.16 5.20
N ALA A 34 -7.48 -14.22 4.10
CA ALA A 34 -8.40 -15.33 3.80
C ALA A 34 -7.69 -16.58 3.28
N GLY A 35 -6.37 -16.60 3.23
CA GLY A 35 -5.58 -17.77 2.85
C GLY A 35 -4.95 -17.73 1.47
N LYS A 36 -5.21 -16.67 0.68
CA LYS A 36 -4.55 -16.49 -0.62
C LYS A 36 -3.20 -15.83 -0.37
N SER A 37 -2.14 -16.40 -0.92
CA SER A 37 -0.77 -15.97 -0.67
C SER A 37 -0.21 -15.09 -1.77
N GLY A 38 0.95 -14.46 -1.52
CA GLY A 38 1.73 -13.77 -2.51
C GLY A 38 1.95 -12.28 -2.29
N LEU A 39 1.13 -11.62 -1.48
CA LEU A 39 1.22 -10.16 -1.28
C LEU A 39 2.56 -9.74 -0.65
N PHE A 40 3.10 -10.55 0.25
CA PHE A 40 4.37 -10.26 0.93
C PHE A 40 5.58 -10.95 0.30
N ASP A 41 5.36 -11.68 -0.79
CA ASP A 41 6.42 -12.38 -1.54
C ASP A 41 7.20 -13.38 -0.68
N HIS A 42 6.51 -14.06 0.23
CA HIS A 42 7.11 -15.08 1.10
C HIS A 42 7.29 -16.43 0.39
N ARG A 43 6.63 -16.65 -0.74
CA ARG A 43 6.74 -17.88 -1.52
C ARG A 43 7.21 -17.56 -2.93
N PRO A 44 8.27 -18.21 -3.41
CA PRO A 44 8.77 -17.98 -4.75
C PRO A 44 7.99 -18.70 -5.85
N ASP A 45 6.80 -19.23 -5.55
CA ASP A 45 5.97 -19.95 -6.50
C ASP A 45 5.58 -19.05 -7.68
N ARG A 46 5.90 -19.51 -8.91
CA ARG A 46 5.66 -18.75 -10.13
C ARG A 46 4.17 -18.43 -10.33
N ARG A 47 3.30 -19.38 -10.03
CA ARG A 47 1.85 -19.21 -10.22
C ARG A 47 1.31 -18.14 -9.27
N THR A 48 1.74 -18.18 -8.03
CA THR A 48 1.35 -17.18 -7.02
C THR A 48 1.83 -15.80 -7.41
N ARG A 49 3.09 -15.68 -7.87
CA ARG A 49 3.64 -14.40 -8.33
C ARG A 49 2.86 -13.85 -9.52
N ALA A 50 2.53 -14.69 -10.49
CA ALA A 50 1.77 -14.28 -11.67
C ALA A 50 0.37 -13.79 -11.28
N ALA A 51 -0.27 -14.43 -10.31
CA ALA A 51 -1.59 -14.05 -9.86
C ALA A 51 -1.62 -12.71 -9.13
N ILE A 52 -0.56 -12.41 -8.34
CA ILE A 52 -0.51 -11.19 -7.54
C ILE A 52 0.12 -10.00 -8.29
N ALA A 53 0.85 -10.25 -9.37
CA ALA A 53 1.57 -9.21 -10.08
C ALA A 53 0.69 -8.01 -10.49
N PRO A 54 -0.52 -8.19 -11.04
CA PRO A 54 -1.36 -7.04 -11.39
C PRO A 54 -1.73 -6.16 -10.18
N VAL A 55 -1.93 -6.78 -9.02
CA VAL A 55 -2.25 -6.06 -7.78
C VAL A 55 -1.04 -5.23 -7.35
N ILE A 56 0.14 -5.84 -7.35
CA ILE A 56 1.37 -5.15 -6.98
C ILE A 56 1.66 -4.00 -7.96
N ASP A 57 1.51 -4.25 -9.25
CA ASP A 57 1.74 -3.22 -10.28
C ASP A 57 0.82 -2.03 -10.09
N HIS A 58 -0.46 -2.28 -9.80
CA HIS A 58 -1.43 -1.22 -9.54
C HIS A 58 -1.04 -0.37 -8.32
N LEU A 59 -0.66 -1.04 -7.23
CA LEU A 59 -0.20 -0.35 -6.01
C LEU A 59 1.06 0.50 -6.30
N GLU A 60 2.00 -0.05 -7.08
CA GLU A 60 3.21 0.69 -7.43
C GLU A 60 2.93 1.90 -8.32
N GLU A 61 2.04 1.77 -9.29
CA GLU A 61 1.63 2.89 -10.15
C GLU A 61 1.00 4.02 -9.32
N LEU A 62 0.09 3.67 -8.41
CA LEU A 62 -0.51 4.65 -7.52
C LEU A 62 0.54 5.30 -6.63
N ALA A 63 1.44 4.51 -6.07
CA ALA A 63 2.48 4.99 -5.17
C ALA A 63 3.44 5.95 -5.89
N ASP A 64 3.82 5.64 -7.12
CA ASP A 64 4.69 6.51 -7.90
C ASP A 64 4.02 7.86 -8.19
N ALA A 65 2.73 7.84 -8.54
CA ALA A 65 1.97 9.07 -8.76
C ALA A 65 1.83 9.89 -7.48
N ILE A 66 1.59 9.22 -6.35
CA ILE A 66 1.49 9.87 -5.04
C ILE A 66 2.80 10.54 -4.68
N ASP A 67 3.92 9.82 -4.81
CA ASP A 67 5.23 10.36 -4.47
C ASP A 67 5.63 11.53 -5.37
N ALA A 68 5.28 11.47 -6.66
CA ALA A 68 5.51 12.59 -7.57
C ALA A 68 4.73 13.84 -7.15
N ALA A 69 3.46 13.66 -6.77
CA ALA A 69 2.63 14.78 -6.29
C ALA A 69 3.17 15.33 -4.95
N ARG A 70 3.56 14.44 -4.05
CA ARG A 70 4.15 14.85 -2.77
C ARG A 70 5.42 15.66 -2.96
N ASP A 71 6.29 15.22 -3.87
CA ASP A 71 7.52 15.93 -4.17
C ASP A 71 7.23 17.35 -4.66
N GLN A 72 6.29 17.51 -5.59
CA GLN A 72 5.90 18.82 -6.10
C GLN A 72 5.29 19.72 -5.02
N LEU A 73 4.66 19.12 -4.01
CA LEU A 73 4.04 19.84 -2.90
C LEU A 73 4.99 20.07 -1.72
N GLY A 74 6.24 19.60 -1.82
CA GLY A 74 7.21 19.71 -0.72
C GLY A 74 6.91 18.79 0.45
N LEU A 75 6.17 17.71 0.23
CA LEU A 75 5.82 16.75 1.28
C LEU A 75 6.78 15.55 1.25
N PRO A 76 7.02 14.91 2.40
CA PRO A 76 7.84 13.70 2.44
C PRO A 76 7.17 12.55 1.67
N PRO A 77 7.96 11.53 1.27
CA PRO A 77 7.40 10.36 0.57
C PRO A 77 6.28 9.68 1.34
N PHE A 78 5.40 8.98 0.61
CA PHE A 78 4.23 8.33 1.17
C PHE A 78 4.64 7.21 2.14
N ALA A 79 4.40 7.42 3.42
CA ALA A 79 4.86 6.53 4.48
C ALA A 79 4.26 5.12 4.38
N LEU A 80 2.98 5.01 4.06
CA LEU A 80 2.31 3.71 3.96
C LEU A 80 2.95 2.82 2.91
N ARG A 81 3.33 3.40 1.76
CA ARG A 81 4.06 2.66 0.72
C ARG A 81 5.38 2.11 1.25
N GLN A 82 6.15 2.96 1.92
CA GLN A 82 7.46 2.55 2.42
C GLN A 82 7.36 1.45 3.45
N GLU A 83 6.40 1.55 4.34
CA GLU A 83 6.17 0.53 5.36
C GLU A 83 5.73 -0.79 4.74
N PHE A 84 4.84 -0.74 3.73
CA PHE A 84 4.42 -1.94 3.03
C PHE A 84 5.58 -2.61 2.30
N LEU A 85 6.42 -1.85 1.61
CA LEU A 85 7.59 -2.40 0.92
C LEU A 85 8.55 -3.07 1.89
N LYS A 86 8.74 -2.52 3.08
CA LYS A 86 9.59 -3.13 4.11
C LYS A 86 9.04 -4.45 4.61
N SER A 87 7.73 -4.62 4.58
CA SER A 87 7.09 -5.86 5.04
C SER A 87 7.14 -6.99 4.01
N ARG A 88 7.51 -6.67 2.76
CA ARG A 88 7.67 -7.66 1.70
C ARG A 88 9.09 -8.18 1.68
N GLY A 89 9.27 -9.34 1.06
CA GLY A 89 10.59 -9.91 0.86
C GLY A 89 10.80 -11.25 1.55
N PRO A 90 12.05 -11.72 1.65
CA PRO A 90 12.36 -13.04 2.18
C PRO A 90 11.82 -13.25 3.60
N VAL A 91 11.35 -14.46 3.85
CA VAL A 91 10.82 -14.84 5.16
C VAL A 91 11.97 -14.97 6.15
N GLY A 92 11.88 -14.24 7.26
CA GLY A 92 12.82 -14.40 8.36
C GLY A 92 12.41 -15.58 9.28
N PRO A 93 13.29 -15.99 10.19
CA PRO A 93 12.99 -17.10 11.10
C PRO A 93 11.77 -16.87 11.99
N GLN A 94 11.38 -15.61 12.17
CA GLN A 94 10.25 -15.22 13.03
C GLN A 94 8.97 -14.94 12.22
N ALA A 95 8.96 -15.28 10.95
CA ALA A 95 7.82 -14.96 10.10
C ALA A 95 6.55 -15.68 10.52
N MET A 96 5.47 -14.94 10.57
CA MET A 96 4.15 -15.47 10.99
C MET A 96 3.41 -16.19 9.87
N GLY A 97 3.88 -16.05 8.62
CA GLY A 97 3.14 -16.49 7.44
C GLY A 97 2.23 -15.39 6.89
N GLU A 98 1.94 -15.46 5.59
CA GLU A 98 1.25 -14.37 4.92
C GLU A 98 -0.16 -14.06 5.44
N PRO A 99 -1.03 -15.07 5.71
CA PRO A 99 -2.36 -14.75 6.24
C PRO A 99 -2.33 -14.01 7.58
N ARG A 100 -1.44 -14.41 8.47
CA ARG A 100 -1.30 -13.75 9.79
C ARG A 100 -0.71 -12.35 9.64
N GLN A 101 0.27 -12.20 8.76
CA GLN A 101 0.87 -10.90 8.51
C GLN A 101 -0.15 -9.93 7.92
N ALA A 102 -0.98 -10.39 6.99
CA ALA A 102 -2.05 -9.60 6.42
C ALA A 102 -3.08 -9.19 7.48
N GLN A 103 -3.44 -10.11 8.36
CA GLN A 103 -4.38 -9.80 9.44
C GLN A 103 -3.79 -8.76 10.41
N ALA A 104 -2.51 -8.86 10.73
CA ALA A 104 -1.83 -7.88 11.59
C ALA A 104 -1.86 -6.48 10.94
N TRP A 105 -1.65 -6.41 9.62
CA TRP A 105 -1.75 -5.16 8.88
C TRP A 105 -3.17 -4.58 8.93
N LEU A 106 -4.19 -5.42 8.72
CA LEU A 106 -5.59 -4.99 8.77
C LEU A 106 -5.94 -4.45 10.15
N ASP A 107 -5.51 -5.13 11.20
CA ASP A 107 -5.74 -4.70 12.59
C ASP A 107 -5.09 -3.35 12.86
N ARG A 108 -3.87 -3.17 12.38
CA ARG A 108 -3.14 -1.90 12.52
C ARG A 108 -3.84 -0.76 11.80
N LEU A 109 -4.26 -0.99 10.55
CA LEU A 109 -4.95 0.05 9.76
C LEU A 109 -6.30 0.41 10.37
N ALA A 110 -7.02 -0.58 10.89
CA ALA A 110 -8.28 -0.33 11.59
C ALA A 110 -8.07 0.48 12.87
N ALA A 111 -7.00 0.21 13.61
CA ALA A 111 -6.66 0.95 14.81
C ALA A 111 -6.29 2.41 14.49
N GLU A 112 -5.58 2.64 13.40
CA GLU A 112 -5.25 3.99 12.94
C GLU A 112 -6.50 4.77 12.56
N ASP A 113 -7.46 4.13 11.87
CA ASP A 113 -8.75 4.76 11.54
C ASP A 113 -9.54 5.10 12.80
N GLY A 114 -9.58 4.21 13.77
CA GLY A 114 -10.22 4.45 15.05
C GLY A 114 -9.57 5.60 15.82
N ALA A 115 -8.25 5.68 15.79
CA ALA A 115 -7.50 6.76 16.43
C ALA A 115 -7.72 8.10 15.73
N ALA A 116 -7.88 8.10 14.41
CA ALA A 116 -8.13 9.29 13.62
C ALA A 116 -9.57 9.82 13.78
N GLY A 117 -10.46 8.92 14.13
CA GLY A 117 -11.87 9.26 14.38
C GLY A 117 -12.08 9.79 15.78
#